data_06766b1174e601e16cdb9b51f11c17a6
#
_entry.id   06766b1174e601e16cdb9b51f11c17a6
#
_cell.length_a   1.000
_cell.length_b   1.000
_cell.length_c   1.000
_cell.angle_alpha   90.00
_cell.angle_beta   90.00
_cell.angle_gamma   90.00
#
_symmetry.space_group_name_H-M   'P 1'
#
loop_
_entity.id
_entity.type
_entity.pdbx_description
1 polymer ?
#
loop_
_entity_poly.entity_id
_entity_poly.type
_entity_poly.pdbx_seq_one_letter_code
_entity_poly.pdbx_strand_id
1 'polypeptide(L)'
;MKKKLMVVFGVVVLLAVAVAGARWTAVGRESQFVVGGALVDAGYGLQDGLESFDFEHHHDITPEQVWQELRKQNRLAAGVRHAFPRTPRHALVALVVCMDARIDTNEVVGDTRHYYYVIRTAGSVMSEREEEMLELAVENGVKLVVLTTHSDCAAEKAARVDQLRSRYPALASAVDERESRIAEFLARPAIASAVAKGTLAVKRVSIDTPYDELAAR
;
A
#
# COMPACT_ATOMS: atom_id res chain seq x y z
N MET A 1 -2.51 -20.08 -45.74
CA MET A 1 -1.79 -19.47 -44.62
C MET A 1 -1.90 -17.95 -44.59
N LYS A 2 -1.58 -17.21 -45.67
CA LYS A 2 -1.60 -15.70 -45.68
C LYS A 2 -2.92 -15.08 -45.28
N LYS A 3 -4.08 -15.59 -45.72
CA LYS A 3 -5.41 -15.05 -45.32
C LYS A 3 -5.71 -15.18 -43.81
N LYS A 4 -5.35 -16.31 -43.18
CA LYS A 4 -5.52 -16.50 -41.72
C LYS A 4 -4.64 -15.55 -40.92
N LEU A 5 -3.40 -15.32 -41.37
CA LEU A 5 -2.45 -14.38 -40.73
C LEU A 5 -2.95 -12.93 -40.82
N MET A 6 -3.51 -12.53 -41.98
CA MET A 6 -4.11 -11.19 -42.14
C MET A 6 -5.33 -10.99 -41.24
N VAL A 7 -6.18 -12.00 -41.06
CA VAL A 7 -7.33 -11.91 -40.17
C VAL A 7 -6.87 -11.77 -38.70
N VAL A 8 -5.91 -12.58 -38.27
CA VAL A 8 -5.34 -12.48 -36.91
C VAL A 8 -4.70 -11.10 -36.69
N PHE A 9 -3.93 -10.61 -37.64
CA PHE A 9 -3.31 -9.28 -37.55
C PHE A 9 -4.38 -8.17 -37.48
N GLY A 10 -5.42 -8.25 -38.31
CA GLY A 10 -6.54 -7.29 -38.28
C GLY A 10 -7.28 -7.27 -36.93
N VAL A 11 -7.53 -8.44 -36.34
CA VAL A 11 -8.15 -8.56 -35.02
C VAL A 11 -7.25 -7.96 -33.95
N VAL A 12 -5.95 -8.22 -33.97
CA VAL A 12 -4.98 -7.65 -33.00
C VAL A 12 -4.94 -6.13 -33.09
N VAL A 13 -4.92 -5.57 -34.32
CA VAL A 13 -4.95 -4.12 -34.52
C VAL A 13 -6.26 -3.50 -34.05
N LEU A 14 -7.39 -4.12 -34.33
CA LEU A 14 -8.70 -3.65 -33.85
C LEU A 14 -8.80 -3.67 -32.32
N LEU A 15 -8.29 -4.72 -31.69
CA LEU A 15 -8.22 -4.81 -30.22
C LEU A 15 -7.30 -3.73 -29.65
N ALA A 16 -6.14 -3.49 -30.27
CA ALA A 16 -5.23 -2.45 -29.82
C ALA A 16 -5.84 -1.04 -29.95
N VAL A 17 -6.58 -0.76 -31.04
CA VAL A 17 -7.29 0.50 -31.24
C VAL A 17 -8.45 0.64 -30.26
N ALA A 18 -9.21 -0.42 -29.99
CA ALA A 18 -10.29 -0.42 -29.01
C ALA A 18 -9.77 -0.17 -27.59
N VAL A 19 -8.66 -0.81 -27.19
CA VAL A 19 -8.01 -0.59 -25.89
C VAL A 19 -7.44 0.83 -25.80
N ALA A 20 -6.86 1.35 -26.88
CA ALA A 20 -6.37 2.73 -26.92
C ALA A 20 -7.51 3.74 -26.82
N GLY A 21 -8.64 3.51 -27.52
CA GLY A 21 -9.84 4.34 -27.44
C GLY A 21 -10.53 4.28 -26.08
N ALA A 22 -10.56 3.11 -25.45
CA ALA A 22 -11.14 2.92 -24.12
C ALA A 22 -10.43 3.78 -23.03
N ARG A 23 -9.14 4.10 -23.21
CA ARG A 23 -8.40 4.98 -22.27
C ARG A 23 -9.01 6.37 -22.10
N TRP A 24 -9.79 6.84 -23.07
CA TRP A 24 -10.41 8.16 -23.06
C TRP A 24 -11.78 8.18 -22.40
N THR A 25 -12.35 7.01 -22.08
CA THR A 25 -13.63 6.90 -21.39
C THR A 25 -13.44 6.51 -19.92
N ALA A 26 -14.38 6.91 -19.05
CA ALA A 26 -14.35 6.51 -17.64
C ALA A 26 -14.42 4.98 -17.49
N VAL A 27 -15.38 4.36 -18.17
CA VAL A 27 -15.57 2.89 -18.17
C VAL A 27 -14.31 2.15 -18.65
N GLY A 28 -13.67 2.66 -19.70
CA GLY A 28 -12.44 2.04 -20.21
C GLY A 28 -11.27 2.14 -19.23
N ARG A 29 -11.14 3.24 -18.49
CA ARG A 29 -10.12 3.38 -17.44
C ARG A 29 -10.38 2.45 -16.26
N GLU A 30 -11.61 2.34 -15.80
CA GLU A 30 -12.02 1.41 -14.74
C GLU A 30 -11.78 -0.04 -15.14
N SER A 31 -12.17 -0.41 -16.38
CA SER A 31 -11.89 -1.76 -16.91
C SER A 31 -10.39 -2.06 -16.98
N GLN A 32 -9.55 -1.09 -17.36
CA GLN A 32 -8.10 -1.26 -17.36
C GLN A 32 -7.54 -1.44 -15.96
N PHE A 33 -8.08 -0.73 -14.97
CA PHE A 33 -7.68 -0.88 -13.58
C PHE A 33 -8.00 -2.29 -13.08
N VAL A 34 -9.23 -2.79 -13.31
CA VAL A 34 -9.64 -4.14 -12.91
C VAL A 34 -8.79 -5.22 -13.60
N VAL A 35 -8.57 -5.10 -14.91
CA VAL A 35 -7.71 -6.04 -15.65
C VAL A 35 -6.26 -5.97 -15.14
N GLY A 36 -5.78 -4.76 -14.84
CA GLY A 36 -4.45 -4.55 -14.24
C GLY A 36 -4.32 -5.23 -12.89
N GLY A 37 -5.32 -5.10 -12.01
CA GLY A 37 -5.38 -5.78 -10.72
C GLY A 37 -5.32 -7.31 -10.89
N ALA A 38 -6.19 -7.88 -11.72
CA ALA A 38 -6.18 -9.32 -11.98
C ALA A 38 -4.83 -9.85 -12.51
N LEU A 39 -4.11 -9.05 -13.30
CA LEU A 39 -2.76 -9.40 -13.77
C LEU A 39 -1.71 -9.33 -12.65
N VAL A 40 -1.88 -8.41 -11.71
CA VAL A 40 -1.01 -8.31 -10.51
C VAL A 40 -1.23 -9.53 -9.64
N ASP A 41 -2.48 -9.91 -9.35
CA ASP A 41 -2.84 -11.10 -8.55
C ASP A 41 -2.31 -12.39 -9.20
N ALA A 42 -2.51 -12.54 -10.51
CA ALA A 42 -1.94 -13.67 -11.25
C ALA A 42 -0.40 -13.67 -11.18
N GLY A 43 0.24 -12.49 -11.17
CA GLY A 43 1.68 -12.33 -11.00
C GLY A 43 2.15 -12.76 -9.61
N TYR A 44 1.42 -12.39 -8.56
CA TYR A 44 1.70 -12.84 -7.20
C TYR A 44 1.57 -14.36 -7.09
N GLY A 45 0.48 -14.95 -7.56
CA GLY A 45 0.30 -16.41 -7.56
C GLY A 45 1.40 -17.17 -8.31
N LEU A 46 2.00 -16.57 -9.35
CA LEU A 46 3.17 -17.14 -10.01
C LEU A 46 4.45 -17.00 -9.15
N GLN A 47 4.58 -15.93 -8.37
CA GLN A 47 5.71 -15.72 -7.47
C GLN A 47 5.63 -16.62 -6.25
N ASP A 48 4.46 -16.82 -5.69
CA ASP A 48 4.20 -17.73 -4.57
C ASP A 48 4.61 -19.17 -4.90
N GLY A 49 4.43 -19.60 -6.14
CA GLY A 49 4.89 -20.90 -6.61
C GLY A 49 6.42 -21.09 -6.63
N LEU A 50 7.20 -20.00 -6.42
CA LEU A 50 8.66 -20.04 -6.30
C LEU A 50 9.16 -20.03 -4.85
N GLU A 51 8.26 -19.90 -3.89
CA GLU A 51 8.61 -19.87 -2.48
C GLU A 51 9.11 -21.24 -2.02
N SER A 52 10.25 -21.20 -1.33
CA SER A 52 10.91 -22.39 -0.81
C SER A 52 10.46 -22.75 0.59
N PHE A 53 9.53 -21.95 1.17
CA PHE A 53 9.07 -22.10 2.54
C PHE A 53 7.69 -22.71 2.62
N ASP A 54 7.55 -23.67 3.53
CA ASP A 54 6.25 -24.10 4.00
C ASP A 54 5.79 -23.13 5.10
N PHE A 55 4.85 -22.23 4.75
CA PHE A 55 4.31 -21.26 5.70
C PHE A 55 3.42 -21.87 6.77
N GLU A 56 2.98 -23.12 6.59
CA GLU A 56 2.17 -23.84 7.57
C GLU A 56 3.03 -24.51 8.64
N HIS A 57 4.31 -24.82 8.32
CA HIS A 57 5.22 -25.57 9.21
C HIS A 57 6.56 -24.86 9.38
N HIS A 58 6.57 -23.73 10.11
CA HIS A 58 7.76 -22.87 10.27
C HIS A 58 8.84 -23.40 11.22
N HIS A 59 8.63 -24.53 11.88
CA HIS A 59 9.46 -24.95 13.02
C HIS A 59 10.89 -25.34 12.64
N ASP A 60 11.12 -25.70 11.39
CA ASP A 60 12.40 -26.23 10.92
C ASP A 60 13.19 -25.24 10.04
N ILE A 61 12.68 -24.00 9.85
CA ILE A 61 13.34 -23.00 9.01
C ILE A 61 14.27 -22.13 9.86
N THR A 62 15.55 -22.10 9.50
CA THR A 62 16.52 -21.25 10.19
C THR A 62 16.50 -19.80 9.69
N PRO A 63 16.87 -18.82 10.54
CA PRO A 63 16.97 -17.40 10.12
C PRO A 63 17.88 -17.20 8.90
N GLU A 64 18.95 -17.98 8.79
CA GLU A 64 19.88 -17.91 7.65
C GLU A 64 19.22 -18.38 6.34
N GLN A 65 18.40 -19.42 6.38
CA GLN A 65 17.63 -19.86 5.21
C GLN A 65 16.65 -18.78 4.76
N VAL A 66 15.95 -18.13 5.71
CA VAL A 66 15.05 -17.00 5.41
C VAL A 66 15.82 -15.85 4.75
N TRP A 67 17.01 -15.51 5.28
CA TRP A 67 17.86 -14.47 4.73
C TRP A 67 18.34 -14.78 3.30
N GLN A 68 18.76 -16.01 3.05
CA GLN A 68 19.21 -16.41 1.71
C GLN A 68 18.07 -16.38 0.69
N GLU A 69 16.86 -16.81 1.08
CA GLU A 69 15.69 -16.73 0.21
C GLU A 69 15.32 -15.27 -0.09
N LEU A 70 15.29 -14.40 0.93
CA LEU A 70 15.05 -12.96 0.73
C LEU A 70 16.07 -12.35 -0.25
N ARG A 71 17.35 -12.70 -0.14
CA ARG A 71 18.38 -12.23 -1.08
C ARG A 71 18.17 -12.75 -2.50
N LYS A 72 17.71 -13.99 -2.65
CA LYS A 72 17.36 -14.59 -3.95
C LYS A 72 16.18 -13.84 -4.58
N GLN A 73 15.09 -13.67 -3.84
CA GLN A 73 13.92 -12.92 -4.30
C GLN A 73 14.26 -11.47 -4.67
N ASN A 74 15.09 -10.81 -3.87
CA ASN A 74 15.56 -9.46 -4.19
C ASN A 74 16.32 -9.39 -5.52
N ARG A 75 17.22 -10.36 -5.80
CA ARG A 75 17.94 -10.40 -7.09
C ARG A 75 16.97 -10.58 -8.27
N LEU A 76 15.97 -11.45 -8.13
CA LEU A 76 14.96 -11.67 -9.16
C LEU A 76 14.12 -10.41 -9.39
N ALA A 77 13.62 -9.80 -8.30
CA ALA A 77 12.86 -8.55 -8.36
C ALA A 77 13.67 -7.38 -8.93
N ALA A 78 14.96 -7.29 -8.60
CA ALA A 78 15.85 -6.30 -9.18
C ALA A 78 16.04 -6.51 -10.70
N GLY A 79 16.17 -7.77 -11.14
CA GLY A 79 16.24 -8.11 -12.58
C GLY A 79 14.99 -7.63 -13.33
N VAL A 80 13.80 -7.90 -12.79
CA VAL A 80 12.54 -7.39 -13.37
C VAL A 80 12.54 -5.87 -13.42
N ARG A 81 13.01 -5.19 -12.37
CA ARG A 81 13.06 -3.72 -12.30
C ARG A 81 14.03 -3.10 -13.29
N HIS A 82 15.17 -3.76 -13.55
CA HIS A 82 16.09 -3.35 -14.60
C HIS A 82 15.48 -3.47 -16.01
N ALA A 83 14.71 -4.53 -16.25
CA ALA A 83 14.02 -4.71 -17.53
C ALA A 83 12.83 -3.74 -17.72
N PHE A 84 12.15 -3.40 -16.61
CA PHE A 84 10.97 -2.53 -16.58
C PHE A 84 11.17 -1.38 -15.58
N PRO A 85 11.95 -0.35 -15.93
CA PRO A 85 12.23 0.76 -15.03
C PRO A 85 10.96 1.57 -14.74
N ARG A 86 10.86 2.05 -13.49
CA ARG A 86 9.74 2.90 -13.07
C ARG A 86 9.98 4.35 -13.45
N THR A 87 8.92 5.03 -13.85
CA THR A 87 8.95 6.48 -14.01
C THR A 87 8.71 7.16 -12.66
N PRO A 88 9.63 7.96 -12.12
CA PRO A 88 9.41 8.71 -10.90
C PRO A 88 8.24 9.69 -11.08
N ARG A 89 7.41 9.85 -10.06
CA ARG A 89 6.31 10.83 -10.02
C ARG A 89 6.24 11.47 -8.64
N HIS A 90 5.72 12.69 -8.58
CA HIS A 90 5.46 13.34 -7.30
C HIS A 90 4.34 12.63 -6.56
N ALA A 91 4.56 12.31 -5.29
CA ALA A 91 3.53 11.74 -4.45
C ALA A 91 2.45 12.80 -4.16
N LEU A 92 1.20 12.44 -4.37
CA LEU A 92 0.03 13.27 -4.09
C LEU A 92 -0.69 12.86 -2.82
N VAL A 93 -0.44 11.64 -2.35
CA VAL A 93 -1.07 11.04 -1.17
C VAL A 93 0.00 10.57 -0.20
N ALA A 94 -0.23 10.79 1.08
CA ALA A 94 0.49 10.12 2.16
C ALA A 94 -0.48 9.18 2.88
N LEU A 95 -0.10 7.91 3.01
CA LEU A 95 -0.91 6.86 3.60
C LEU A 95 -0.20 6.35 4.86
N VAL A 96 -0.85 6.48 6.01
CA VAL A 96 -0.37 5.92 7.28
C VAL A 96 -1.15 4.65 7.56
N VAL A 97 -0.47 3.51 7.56
CA VAL A 97 -1.05 2.18 7.73
C VAL A 97 -0.33 1.36 8.79
N CYS A 98 -0.99 0.33 9.26
CA CYS A 98 -0.34 -0.64 10.14
C CYS A 98 0.75 -1.43 9.41
N MET A 99 1.75 -1.86 10.19
CA MET A 99 2.80 -2.79 9.71
C MET A 99 2.31 -4.23 9.55
N ASP A 100 1.05 -4.52 9.82
CA ASP A 100 0.45 -5.86 9.67
C ASP A 100 0.69 -6.38 8.25
N ALA A 101 1.26 -7.59 8.15
CA ALA A 101 1.63 -8.18 6.86
C ALA A 101 0.42 -8.49 5.95
N ARG A 102 -0.76 -8.61 6.53
CA ARG A 102 -2.01 -8.86 5.80
C ARG A 102 -2.52 -7.64 5.03
N ILE A 103 -1.98 -6.45 5.32
CA ILE A 103 -2.38 -5.22 4.63
C ILE A 103 -1.39 -4.97 3.50
N ASP A 104 -1.79 -5.25 2.26
CA ASP A 104 -1.07 -4.79 1.08
C ASP A 104 -1.66 -3.46 0.60
N THR A 105 -0.85 -2.41 0.68
CA THR A 105 -1.29 -1.07 0.25
C THR A 105 -1.59 -0.98 -1.24
N ASN A 106 -1.05 -1.87 -2.07
CA ASN A 106 -1.36 -1.91 -3.50
C ASN A 106 -2.73 -2.57 -3.75
N GLU A 107 -3.18 -3.47 -2.89
CA GLU A 107 -4.53 -4.02 -2.96
C GLU A 107 -5.56 -3.01 -2.46
N VAL A 108 -5.25 -2.32 -1.35
CA VAL A 108 -6.14 -1.30 -0.77
C VAL A 108 -6.42 -0.13 -1.74
N VAL A 109 -5.41 0.40 -2.44
CA VAL A 109 -5.57 1.65 -3.24
C VAL A 109 -5.00 1.55 -4.66
N GLY A 110 -4.58 0.38 -5.10
CA GLY A 110 -3.86 0.19 -6.36
C GLY A 110 -2.38 0.52 -6.23
N ASP A 111 -1.70 0.78 -7.35
CA ASP A 111 -0.25 0.97 -7.37
C ASP A 111 0.21 2.21 -6.57
N THR A 112 0.68 1.99 -5.35
CA THR A 112 1.18 3.04 -4.46
C THR A 112 2.57 3.57 -4.85
N ARG A 113 3.30 2.90 -5.73
CA ARG A 113 4.71 3.20 -6.05
C ARG A 113 4.95 4.54 -6.74
N HIS A 114 3.92 5.15 -7.31
CA HIS A 114 4.04 6.36 -8.11
C HIS A 114 3.51 7.62 -7.45
N TYR A 115 2.48 7.50 -6.59
CA TYR A 115 1.72 8.65 -6.11
C TYR A 115 1.64 8.77 -4.60
N TYR A 116 2.22 7.79 -3.86
CA TYR A 116 2.03 7.66 -2.44
C TYR A 116 3.36 7.69 -1.68
N TYR A 117 3.39 8.44 -0.59
CA TYR A 117 4.23 8.11 0.55
C TYR A 117 3.48 7.10 1.41
N VAL A 118 4.11 6.00 1.77
CA VAL A 118 3.52 4.99 2.65
C VAL A 118 4.34 4.90 3.92
N ILE A 119 3.70 5.21 5.05
CA ILE A 119 4.27 5.10 6.39
C ILE A 119 3.62 3.90 7.06
N ARG A 120 4.41 2.91 7.45
CA ARG A 120 3.94 1.70 8.12
C ARG A 120 4.46 1.67 9.55
N THR A 121 3.53 1.71 10.53
CA THR A 121 3.84 1.72 11.96
C THR A 121 2.96 0.72 12.69
N ALA A 122 3.36 0.30 13.89
CA ALA A 122 2.54 -0.57 14.73
C ALA A 122 1.22 0.14 15.11
N GLY A 123 0.09 -0.47 14.73
CA GLY A 123 -1.23 0.08 14.98
C GLY A 123 -1.53 1.39 14.25
N SER A 124 -0.79 1.71 13.18
CA SER A 124 -0.92 2.99 12.45
C SER A 124 -0.74 4.24 13.34
N VAL A 125 0.04 4.14 14.41
CA VAL A 125 0.32 5.26 15.31
C VAL A 125 1.55 6.00 14.83
N MET A 126 1.46 7.31 14.71
CA MET A 126 2.60 8.18 14.37
C MET A 126 3.37 8.54 15.64
N SER A 127 4.67 8.70 15.50
CA SER A 127 5.50 9.46 16.43
C SER A 127 5.80 10.83 15.84
N GLU A 128 6.45 11.68 16.61
CA GLU A 128 6.89 13.00 16.16
C GLU A 128 7.67 12.95 14.83
N ARG A 129 8.49 11.93 14.62
CA ARG A 129 9.27 11.75 13.38
C ARG A 129 8.38 11.49 12.15
N GLU A 130 7.35 10.69 12.31
CA GLU A 130 6.39 10.44 11.22
C GLU A 130 5.54 11.68 10.95
N GLU A 131 5.21 12.46 11.98
CA GLU A 131 4.50 13.74 11.83
C GLU A 131 5.35 14.77 11.07
N GLU A 132 6.64 14.92 11.39
CA GLU A 132 7.58 15.77 10.66
C GLU A 132 7.75 15.30 9.21
N MET A 133 7.82 13.99 9.00
CA MET A 133 7.92 13.41 7.67
C MET A 133 6.68 13.69 6.82
N LEU A 134 5.49 13.66 7.42
CA LEU A 134 4.23 14.03 6.76
C LEU A 134 4.18 15.53 6.46
N GLU A 135 4.63 16.38 7.38
CA GLU A 135 4.72 17.83 7.17
C GLU A 135 5.63 18.14 5.97
N LEU A 136 6.82 17.55 5.93
CA LEU A 136 7.73 17.66 4.78
C LEU A 136 7.08 17.15 3.48
N ALA A 137 6.33 16.06 3.53
CA ALA A 137 5.63 15.53 2.37
C ALA A 137 4.54 16.49 1.86
N VAL A 138 3.82 17.17 2.77
CA VAL A 138 2.82 18.20 2.42
C VAL A 138 3.50 19.41 1.79
N GLU A 139 4.63 19.87 2.33
CA GLU A 139 5.43 20.95 1.74
C GLU A 139 5.92 20.58 0.33
N ASN A 140 6.23 19.31 0.09
CA ASN A 140 6.62 18.75 -1.21
C ASN A 140 5.43 18.43 -2.14
N GLY A 141 4.21 18.82 -1.79
CA GLY A 141 3.07 18.81 -2.70
C GLY A 141 2.03 17.71 -2.47
N VAL A 142 2.11 16.94 -1.39
CA VAL A 142 1.03 16.02 -0.98
C VAL A 142 -0.26 16.80 -0.75
N LYS A 143 -1.37 16.28 -1.29
CA LYS A 143 -2.71 16.88 -1.24
C LYS A 143 -3.67 16.16 -0.32
N LEU A 144 -3.36 14.90 0.00
CA LEU A 144 -4.20 14.05 0.82
C LEU A 144 -3.34 13.25 1.78
N VAL A 145 -3.64 13.34 3.07
CA VAL A 145 -3.15 12.44 4.11
C VAL A 145 -4.27 11.51 4.52
N VAL A 146 -4.03 10.21 4.48
CA VAL A 146 -4.98 9.18 4.89
C VAL A 146 -4.43 8.47 6.11
N LEU A 147 -5.12 8.61 7.24
CA LEU A 147 -4.80 7.97 8.50
C LEU A 147 -5.70 6.74 8.65
N THR A 148 -5.11 5.56 8.76
CA THR A 148 -5.89 4.33 8.80
C THR A 148 -5.85 3.65 10.17
N THR A 149 -6.88 2.87 10.43
CA THR A 149 -6.87 1.74 11.36
C THR A 149 -7.28 0.49 10.57
N HIS A 150 -7.26 -0.67 11.17
CA HIS A 150 -7.79 -1.87 10.51
C HIS A 150 -8.43 -2.83 11.52
N SER A 151 -9.30 -3.71 11.04
CA SER A 151 -9.87 -4.79 11.84
C SER A 151 -8.78 -5.77 12.27
N ASP A 152 -8.97 -6.44 13.40
CA ASP A 152 -8.05 -7.44 13.97
C ASP A 152 -6.60 -7.00 14.20
N CYS A 153 -6.38 -5.72 14.50
CA CYS A 153 -5.05 -5.19 14.74
C CYS A 153 -4.39 -5.80 15.99
N ALA A 154 -3.25 -6.46 15.80
CA ALA A 154 -2.50 -7.05 16.90
C ALA A 154 -1.99 -6.01 17.92
N ALA A 155 -1.64 -4.80 17.46
CA ALA A 155 -1.22 -3.70 18.32
C ALA A 155 -2.39 -3.19 19.19
N GLU A 156 -3.60 -3.05 18.62
CA GLU A 156 -4.79 -2.69 19.40
C GLU A 156 -5.20 -3.78 20.38
N LYS A 157 -5.06 -5.05 20.00
CA LYS A 157 -5.26 -6.17 20.92
C LYS A 157 -4.27 -6.14 22.09
N ALA A 158 -3.01 -5.83 21.81
CA ALA A 158 -1.98 -5.69 22.86
C ALA A 158 -2.29 -4.53 23.83
N ALA A 159 -2.88 -3.45 23.34
CA ALA A 159 -3.31 -2.33 24.19
C ALA A 159 -4.54 -2.62 25.06
N ARG A 160 -5.44 -3.53 24.62
CA ARG A 160 -6.70 -3.83 25.29
C ARG A 160 -6.63 -5.00 26.29
N VAL A 161 -5.71 -5.94 26.10
CA VAL A 161 -5.60 -7.15 26.92
C VAL A 161 -4.55 -6.93 28.01
N ASP A 162 -4.94 -6.93 29.27
CA ASP A 162 -4.06 -6.58 30.41
C ASP A 162 -2.73 -7.34 30.45
N GLN A 163 -2.75 -8.63 30.17
CA GLN A 163 -1.54 -9.44 30.13
C GLN A 163 -0.59 -9.00 29.00
N LEU A 164 -1.10 -8.68 27.83
CA LEU A 164 -0.31 -8.18 26.70
C LEU A 164 0.15 -6.76 26.93
N ARG A 165 -0.74 -5.91 27.49
CA ARG A 165 -0.43 -4.54 27.86
C ARG A 165 0.75 -4.47 28.84
N SER A 166 0.76 -5.34 29.85
CA SER A 166 1.85 -5.43 30.83
C SER A 166 3.16 -5.92 30.22
N ARG A 167 3.06 -6.79 29.21
CA ARG A 167 4.23 -7.33 28.48
C ARG A 167 4.79 -6.36 27.45
N TYR A 168 3.94 -5.53 26.85
CA TYR A 168 4.30 -4.59 25.76
C TYR A 168 3.82 -3.17 26.08
N PRO A 169 4.30 -2.54 27.18
CA PRO A 169 3.75 -1.27 27.66
C PRO A 169 3.95 -0.10 26.69
N ALA A 170 5.10 -0.05 26.00
CA ALA A 170 5.37 1.01 25.03
C ALA A 170 4.43 0.94 23.81
N LEU A 171 4.10 -0.27 23.34
CA LEU A 171 3.15 -0.46 22.27
C LEU A 171 1.73 -0.05 22.70
N ALA A 172 1.35 -0.45 23.90
CA ALA A 172 0.05 -0.09 24.47
C ALA A 172 -0.10 1.43 24.65
N SER A 173 0.92 2.10 25.21
CA SER A 173 0.97 3.56 25.33
C SER A 173 0.83 4.25 23.99
N ALA A 174 1.57 3.80 22.98
CA ALA A 174 1.50 4.36 21.64
C ALA A 174 0.07 4.30 21.05
N VAL A 175 -0.61 3.15 21.21
CA VAL A 175 -2.00 3.00 20.74
C VAL A 175 -2.97 3.94 21.49
N ASP A 176 -2.78 4.10 22.80
CA ASP A 176 -3.59 5.01 23.62
C ASP A 176 -3.38 6.49 23.22
N GLU A 177 -2.17 6.84 22.81
CA GLU A 177 -1.78 8.20 22.40
C GLU A 177 -2.20 8.53 20.95
N ARG A 178 -2.74 7.59 20.19
CA ARG A 178 -3.06 7.79 18.75
C ARG A 178 -3.87 9.07 18.51
N GLU A 179 -4.90 9.31 19.27
CA GLU A 179 -5.79 10.47 19.07
C GLU A 179 -5.08 11.80 19.40
N SER A 180 -4.27 11.83 20.46
CA SER A 180 -3.47 13.03 20.79
C SER A 180 -2.44 13.29 19.71
N ARG A 181 -1.75 12.27 19.21
CA ARG A 181 -0.80 12.39 18.09
C ARG A 181 -1.45 12.92 16.82
N ILE A 182 -2.63 12.45 16.48
CA ILE A 182 -3.38 12.99 15.34
C ILE A 182 -3.72 14.46 15.56
N ALA A 183 -4.14 14.83 16.77
CA ALA A 183 -4.45 16.22 17.10
C ALA A 183 -3.21 17.11 17.04
N GLU A 184 -2.05 16.65 17.54
CA GLU A 184 -0.77 17.35 17.46
C GLU A 184 -0.35 17.56 16.00
N PHE A 185 -0.43 16.52 15.17
CA PHE A 185 -0.16 16.62 13.73
C PHE A 185 -1.04 17.67 13.06
N LEU A 186 -2.36 17.66 13.33
CA LEU A 186 -3.30 18.61 12.73
C LEU A 186 -3.07 20.06 13.22
N ALA A 187 -2.50 20.22 14.41
CA ALA A 187 -2.18 21.53 15.00
C ALA A 187 -0.84 22.11 14.49
N ARG A 188 -0.01 21.34 13.82
CA ARG A 188 1.26 21.84 13.23
C ARG A 188 0.97 22.98 12.27
N PRO A 189 1.69 24.11 12.35
CA PRO A 189 1.32 25.33 11.62
C PRO A 189 1.19 25.15 10.11
N ALA A 190 2.10 24.39 9.48
CA ALA A 190 2.07 24.13 8.05
C ALA A 190 0.85 23.30 7.66
N ILE A 191 0.51 22.27 8.46
CA ILE A 191 -0.63 21.39 8.25
C ILE A 191 -1.94 22.15 8.44
N ALA A 192 -2.10 22.85 9.56
CA ALA A 192 -3.30 23.65 9.85
C ALA A 192 -3.55 24.71 8.76
N SER A 193 -2.49 25.39 8.32
CA SER A 193 -2.56 26.38 7.23
C SER A 193 -2.98 25.72 5.91
N ALA A 194 -2.42 24.58 5.55
CA ALA A 194 -2.74 23.87 4.31
C ALA A 194 -4.20 23.37 4.30
N VAL A 195 -4.68 22.85 5.43
CA VAL A 195 -6.08 22.43 5.60
C VAL A 195 -7.02 23.63 5.50
N ALA A 196 -6.72 24.73 6.19
CA ALA A 196 -7.55 25.95 6.18
C ALA A 196 -7.64 26.58 4.77
N LYS A 197 -6.57 26.49 3.98
CA LYS A 197 -6.53 26.93 2.59
C LYS A 197 -7.19 25.97 1.62
N GLY A 198 -7.62 24.79 2.06
CA GLY A 198 -8.18 23.73 1.20
C GLY A 198 -7.15 23.10 0.25
N THR A 199 -5.86 23.26 0.50
CA THR A 199 -4.78 22.67 -0.31
C THR A 199 -4.36 21.29 0.20
N LEU A 200 -4.79 20.92 1.40
CA LEU A 200 -4.61 19.61 2.01
C LEU A 200 -5.94 19.09 2.56
N ALA A 201 -6.24 17.83 2.29
CA ALA A 201 -7.27 17.09 3.02
C ALA A 201 -6.63 16.03 3.91
N VAL A 202 -7.18 15.84 5.11
CA VAL A 202 -6.83 14.71 5.99
C VAL A 202 -8.07 13.85 6.17
N LYS A 203 -7.96 12.56 5.88
CA LYS A 203 -9.04 11.58 5.99
C LYS A 203 -8.68 10.50 6.98
N ARG A 204 -9.68 10.05 7.73
CA ARG A 204 -9.58 8.94 8.67
C ARG A 204 -10.48 7.82 8.19
N VAL A 205 -9.91 6.64 7.99
CA VAL A 205 -10.62 5.48 7.47
C VAL A 205 -10.22 4.22 8.24
N SER A 206 -11.05 3.20 8.16
CA SER A 206 -10.70 1.85 8.61
C SER A 206 -10.54 0.94 7.41
N ILE A 207 -9.57 0.04 7.47
CA ILE A 207 -9.40 -1.04 6.49
C ILE A 207 -10.06 -2.29 7.07
N ASP A 208 -10.96 -2.88 6.32
CA ASP A 208 -11.46 -4.23 6.63
C ASP A 208 -10.44 -5.25 6.12
N THR A 209 -9.66 -5.82 7.05
CA THR A 209 -8.49 -6.64 6.74
C THR A 209 -8.78 -7.84 5.82
N PRO A 210 -9.93 -8.55 5.90
CA PRO A 210 -10.22 -9.66 4.99
C PRO A 210 -10.44 -9.26 3.53
N TYR A 211 -10.83 -8.00 3.27
CA TYR A 211 -11.25 -7.54 1.94
C TYR A 211 -10.49 -6.31 1.45
N ASP A 212 -9.55 -5.79 2.24
CA ASP A 212 -8.83 -4.54 1.99
C ASP A 212 -9.74 -3.34 1.65
N GLU A 213 -11.00 -3.40 2.11
CA GLU A 213 -12.01 -2.37 1.85
C GLU A 213 -11.86 -1.19 2.80
N LEU A 214 -11.91 0.03 2.23
CA LEU A 214 -11.89 1.27 3.00
C LEU A 214 -13.29 1.64 3.48
N ALA A 215 -13.49 1.68 4.78
CA ALA A 215 -14.69 2.20 5.41
C ALA A 215 -14.43 3.59 6.02
N ALA A 216 -15.38 4.52 5.86
CA ALA A 216 -15.34 5.81 6.55
C ALA A 216 -15.43 5.59 8.06
N ARG A 217 -14.65 6.38 8.83
CA ARG A 217 -14.62 6.34 10.29
C ARG A 217 -15.28 7.57 10.88
#